data_3b1713794a048734fd96d299abab759c
#
_entry.id   3b1713794a048734fd96d299abab759c
#
_cell.length_a   1.000
_cell.length_b   1.000
_cell.length_c   1.000
_cell.angle_alpha   90.00
_cell.angle_beta   90.00
_cell.angle_gamma   90.00
#
_symmetry.space_group_name_H-M   'P 1'
#
loop_
_entity.id
_entity.type
_entity.pdbx_description
1 polymer ?
#
loop_
_entity_poly.entity_id
_entity_poly.type
_entity_poly.pdbx_seq_one_letter_code
_entity_poly.pdbx_strand_id
1 'polypeptide(L)'
;IDSTGLVLGSERGPVALADDSQLIGYQGDETAPTSVLLSVNRLHIDIRIDQSGTIGSVDKAGINDIILESAVSTIMDCEDSVAAVDGEDKVLAYANWLGLMDGTLTTEMKKGEKTFTRALNGDRHYTARDGSTLTLHGRSLMLVRNVGHLMTNPSILLSDGSECPEGIMDAFMTVLGAIPDRARKGNSREGSVYIVKPKMHGPEEVSFACDIFAEVERILGVSENLVQIGMMDE
;
A
#
# COMPACT_ATOMS: atom_id res chain seq x y z
N ILE A 1 23.55 -20.60 0.53
CA ILE A 1 22.41 -21.51 0.65
C ILE A 1 22.80 -22.82 0.00
N ASP A 2 22.44 -23.93 0.57
CA ASP A 2 22.68 -25.24 0.01
C ASP A 2 21.43 -26.13 0.14
N SER A 3 21.54 -27.41 -0.27
CA SER A 3 20.39 -28.34 -0.21
C SER A 3 19.86 -28.58 1.21
N THR A 4 20.59 -28.16 2.25
CA THR A 4 20.18 -28.27 3.65
C THR A 4 19.62 -26.96 4.20
N GLY A 5 19.65 -25.86 3.43
CA GLY A 5 19.08 -24.57 3.79
C GLY A 5 20.08 -23.43 3.87
N LEU A 6 19.80 -22.44 4.72
CA LEU A 6 20.68 -21.30 4.97
C LEU A 6 21.74 -21.68 6.00
N VAL A 7 23.01 -21.66 5.60
CA VAL A 7 24.14 -21.89 6.48
C VAL A 7 25.01 -20.65 6.56
N LEU A 8 25.25 -20.17 7.77
CA LEU A 8 26.12 -19.04 8.07
C LEU A 8 27.47 -19.55 8.58
N GLY A 9 28.55 -19.02 8.03
CA GLY A 9 29.89 -19.24 8.57
C GLY A 9 30.06 -18.48 9.89
N SER A 10 30.57 -19.18 10.92
CA SER A 10 30.92 -18.53 12.19
C SER A 10 32.30 -18.98 12.66
N GLU A 11 32.89 -18.26 13.63
CA GLU A 11 34.16 -18.63 14.26
C GLU A 11 34.09 -19.99 14.98
N ARG A 12 32.90 -20.49 15.30
CA ARG A 12 32.62 -21.77 15.96
C ARG A 12 32.18 -22.86 14.97
N GLY A 13 32.28 -22.60 13.68
CA GLY A 13 31.81 -23.46 12.60
C GLY A 13 30.50 -23.03 11.97
N PRO A 14 29.97 -23.79 11.00
CA PRO A 14 28.73 -23.45 10.32
C PRO A 14 27.53 -23.50 11.27
N VAL A 15 26.64 -22.52 11.14
CA VAL A 15 25.41 -22.41 11.91
C VAL A 15 24.23 -22.35 10.94
N ALA A 16 23.28 -23.26 11.10
CA ALA A 16 22.02 -23.26 10.34
C ALA A 16 20.90 -22.52 11.08
N LEU A 17 19.81 -22.26 10.39
CA LEU A 17 18.58 -21.79 11.04
C LEU A 17 18.06 -22.86 12.01
N ALA A 18 17.49 -22.41 13.13
CA ALA A 18 16.86 -23.33 14.09
C ALA A 18 15.62 -24.03 13.48
N ASP A 19 14.95 -23.34 12.58
CA ASP A 19 13.84 -23.85 11.77
C ASP A 19 14.10 -23.48 10.29
N ASP A 20 14.55 -24.46 9.54
CA ASP A 20 14.92 -24.29 8.13
C ASP A 20 13.72 -23.98 7.23
N SER A 21 12.50 -24.30 7.68
CA SER A 21 11.27 -23.96 6.95
C SER A 21 11.01 -22.45 6.84
N GLN A 22 11.69 -21.65 7.67
CA GLN A 22 11.61 -20.18 7.63
C GLN A 22 12.29 -19.59 6.39
N LEU A 23 13.28 -20.28 5.79
CA LEU A 23 13.87 -19.84 4.53
C LEU A 23 12.91 -20.12 3.39
N ILE A 24 12.38 -19.07 2.75
CA ILE A 24 11.42 -19.21 1.67
C ILE A 24 11.95 -18.76 0.31
N GLY A 25 13.05 -18.00 0.27
CA GLY A 25 13.65 -17.57 -1.00
C GLY A 25 14.90 -16.72 -0.84
N TYR A 26 15.47 -16.35 -1.97
CA TYR A 26 16.67 -15.50 -2.03
C TYR A 26 16.72 -14.71 -3.35
N GLN A 27 17.61 -13.72 -3.41
CA GLN A 27 17.98 -13.01 -4.63
C GLN A 27 19.49 -13.16 -4.88
N GLY A 28 19.88 -13.10 -6.14
CA GLY A 28 21.27 -13.29 -6.54
C GLY A 28 21.64 -14.76 -6.73
N ASP A 29 22.92 -15.07 -6.60
CA ASP A 29 23.42 -16.45 -6.69
C ASP A 29 23.13 -17.22 -5.40
N GLU A 30 22.80 -18.48 -5.51
CA GLU A 30 22.50 -19.35 -4.36
C GLU A 30 23.65 -19.43 -3.36
N THR A 31 24.89 -19.45 -3.87
CA THR A 31 26.11 -19.51 -3.05
C THR A 31 26.59 -18.14 -2.53
N ALA A 32 26.11 -17.06 -3.16
CA ALA A 32 26.44 -15.68 -2.81
C ALA A 32 25.19 -14.78 -2.97
N PRO A 33 24.15 -14.98 -2.15
CA PRO A 33 22.92 -14.26 -2.28
C PRO A 33 23.09 -12.76 -1.95
N THR A 34 22.39 -11.90 -2.69
CA THR A 34 22.27 -10.48 -2.37
C THR A 34 21.11 -10.17 -1.43
N SER A 35 20.23 -11.14 -1.25
CA SER A 35 19.12 -11.08 -0.28
C SER A 35 18.74 -12.51 0.14
N VAL A 36 18.37 -12.65 1.41
CA VAL A 36 17.79 -13.87 1.99
C VAL A 36 16.42 -13.52 2.55
N LEU A 37 15.39 -14.24 2.09
CA LEU A 37 14.01 -14.01 2.51
C LEU A 37 13.55 -15.09 3.48
N LEU A 38 13.22 -14.68 4.69
CA LEU A 38 12.64 -15.53 5.72
C LEU A 38 11.15 -15.24 5.89
N SER A 39 10.37 -16.23 6.30
CA SER A 39 8.99 -16.08 6.75
C SER A 39 8.83 -16.60 8.17
N VAL A 40 8.42 -15.73 9.08
CA VAL A 40 8.17 -16.05 10.48
C VAL A 40 6.76 -15.60 10.85
N ASN A 41 5.89 -16.50 11.26
CA ASN A 41 4.49 -16.21 11.55
C ASN A 41 3.77 -15.48 10.40
N ARG A 42 4.08 -15.84 9.16
CA ARG A 42 3.61 -15.20 7.90
C ARG A 42 4.12 -13.78 7.67
N LEU A 43 5.00 -13.24 8.50
CA LEU A 43 5.70 -11.99 8.25
C LEU A 43 7.00 -12.28 7.50
N HIS A 44 7.28 -11.47 6.49
CA HIS A 44 8.49 -11.60 5.71
C HIS A 44 9.61 -10.73 6.28
N ILE A 45 10.80 -11.32 6.35
CA ILE A 45 12.04 -10.67 6.77
C ILE A 45 13.02 -10.79 5.61
N ASP A 46 13.36 -9.67 4.99
CA ASP A 46 14.26 -9.60 3.84
C ASP A 46 15.63 -9.07 4.30
N ILE A 47 16.61 -9.98 4.43
CA ILE A 47 17.97 -9.67 4.85
C ILE A 47 18.77 -9.29 3.61
N ARG A 48 19.15 -8.02 3.49
CA ARG A 48 19.91 -7.46 2.37
C ARG A 48 21.41 -7.59 2.61
N ILE A 49 22.09 -8.22 1.66
CA ILE A 49 23.54 -8.46 1.71
C ILE A 49 24.20 -7.59 0.63
N ASP A 50 25.01 -6.63 1.06
CA ASP A 50 25.78 -5.74 0.18
C ASP A 50 27.06 -5.28 0.89
N GLN A 51 28.16 -5.92 0.56
CA GLN A 51 29.48 -5.58 1.13
C GLN A 51 30.02 -4.22 0.69
N SER A 52 29.45 -3.60 -0.34
CA SER A 52 29.81 -2.24 -0.76
C SER A 52 29.04 -1.14 -0.02
N GLY A 53 27.96 -1.51 0.68
CA GLY A 53 27.14 -0.62 1.47
C GLY A 53 27.85 -0.12 2.74
N THR A 54 27.37 1.01 3.28
CA THR A 54 27.99 1.65 4.46
C THR A 54 28.01 0.72 5.69
N ILE A 55 26.96 -0.07 5.90
CA ILE A 55 26.85 -0.99 7.02
C ILE A 55 27.46 -2.35 6.64
N GLY A 56 27.12 -2.88 5.47
CA GLY A 56 27.59 -4.19 5.02
C GLY A 56 29.10 -4.29 4.86
N SER A 57 29.80 -3.16 4.59
CA SER A 57 31.26 -3.14 4.50
C SER A 57 31.98 -3.43 5.82
N VAL A 58 31.31 -3.22 6.95
CA VAL A 58 31.87 -3.48 8.29
C VAL A 58 31.23 -4.69 8.98
N ASP A 59 30.17 -5.23 8.40
CA ASP A 59 29.52 -6.45 8.88
C ASP A 59 30.22 -7.70 8.32
N LYS A 60 30.47 -8.70 9.18
CA LYS A 60 31.18 -9.93 8.77
C LYS A 60 30.46 -10.77 7.73
N ALA A 61 29.13 -10.72 7.71
CA ALA A 61 28.27 -11.40 6.74
C ALA A 61 27.89 -10.49 5.56
N GLY A 62 28.30 -9.21 5.58
CA GLY A 62 27.92 -8.23 4.57
C GLY A 62 26.47 -7.76 4.70
N ILE A 63 25.81 -8.00 5.85
CA ILE A 63 24.42 -7.55 6.06
C ILE A 63 24.40 -6.02 6.09
N ASN A 64 23.74 -5.44 5.10
CA ASN A 64 23.64 -3.99 4.95
C ASN A 64 22.33 -3.44 5.47
N ASP A 65 21.24 -4.21 5.39
CA ASP A 65 19.90 -3.80 5.83
C ASP A 65 19.01 -5.01 6.11
N ILE A 66 17.94 -4.81 6.89
CA ILE A 66 16.90 -5.80 7.11
C ILE A 66 15.54 -5.10 6.91
N ILE A 67 14.81 -5.55 5.89
CA ILE A 67 13.49 -5.01 5.58
C ILE A 67 12.44 -5.93 6.18
N LEU A 68 11.60 -5.36 7.06
CA LEU A 68 10.50 -6.06 7.72
C LEU A 68 9.17 -5.59 7.14
N GLU A 69 8.22 -6.50 7.05
CA GLU A 69 6.82 -6.12 6.86
C GLU A 69 6.30 -5.49 8.15
N SER A 70 5.95 -4.20 8.10
CA SER A 70 5.49 -3.44 9.27
C SER A 70 4.04 -2.98 9.15
N ALA A 71 3.51 -2.86 7.94
CA ALA A 71 2.15 -2.43 7.66
C ALA A 71 1.54 -3.29 6.56
N VAL A 72 0.35 -3.84 6.84
CA VAL A 72 -0.44 -4.59 5.86
C VAL A 72 -1.24 -3.63 4.97
N SER A 73 -1.68 -2.51 5.56
CA SER A 73 -2.45 -1.46 4.88
C SER A 73 -1.96 -0.07 5.27
N THR A 74 -2.27 0.89 4.40
CA THR A 74 -2.10 2.34 4.59
C THR A 74 -3.39 3.04 4.22
N ILE A 75 -3.62 4.23 4.73
CA ILE A 75 -4.80 5.04 4.42
C ILE A 75 -4.33 6.35 3.79
N MET A 76 -4.77 6.62 2.55
CA MET A 76 -4.75 7.96 1.99
C MET A 76 -5.94 8.72 2.54
N ASP A 77 -5.73 9.92 3.04
CA ASP A 77 -6.74 10.68 3.74
C ASP A 77 -7.30 11.83 2.92
N CYS A 78 -8.63 11.94 2.86
CA CYS A 78 -9.33 13.11 2.33
C CYS A 78 -10.01 13.93 3.45
N GLU A 79 -9.73 13.62 4.73
CA GLU A 79 -10.37 14.21 5.89
C GLU A 79 -9.36 14.93 6.80
N ASP A 80 -9.22 14.52 8.05
CA ASP A 80 -8.58 15.28 9.15
C ASP A 80 -7.07 15.53 8.98
N SER A 81 -6.34 14.69 8.28
CA SER A 81 -4.91 14.90 8.06
C SER A 81 -4.58 15.81 6.88
N VAL A 82 -5.59 16.31 6.16
CA VAL A 82 -5.45 17.26 5.05
C VAL A 82 -6.41 18.43 5.25
N ALA A 83 -6.02 19.61 4.75
CA ALA A 83 -6.91 20.77 4.67
C ALA A 83 -7.38 20.91 3.22
N ALA A 84 -8.56 20.38 2.90
CA ALA A 84 -9.14 20.45 1.56
C ALA A 84 -10.44 21.27 1.64
N VAL A 85 -10.29 22.58 1.64
CA VAL A 85 -11.39 23.54 1.94
C VAL A 85 -12.13 24.04 0.72
N ASP A 86 -11.56 23.86 -0.47
CA ASP A 86 -12.16 24.31 -1.74
C ASP A 86 -11.91 23.32 -2.89
N GLY A 87 -12.29 23.72 -4.10
CA GLY A 87 -12.17 22.89 -5.29
C GLY A 87 -10.74 22.62 -5.72
N GLU A 88 -9.82 23.55 -5.50
CA GLU A 88 -8.40 23.39 -5.84
C GLU A 88 -7.75 22.31 -4.95
N ASP A 89 -7.98 22.40 -3.66
CA ASP A 89 -7.51 21.42 -2.68
C ASP A 89 -8.10 20.02 -2.96
N LYS A 90 -9.41 19.94 -3.25
CA LYS A 90 -10.06 18.67 -3.59
C LYS A 90 -9.50 18.05 -4.86
N VAL A 91 -9.29 18.84 -5.90
CA VAL A 91 -8.65 18.37 -7.15
C VAL A 91 -7.27 17.81 -6.88
N LEU A 92 -6.47 18.44 -6.04
CA LEU A 92 -5.16 17.94 -5.66
C LEU A 92 -5.25 16.58 -4.95
N ALA A 93 -6.16 16.45 -3.98
CA ALA A 93 -6.37 15.19 -3.25
C ALA A 93 -6.81 14.06 -4.20
N TYR A 94 -7.78 14.31 -5.05
CA TYR A 94 -8.29 13.31 -6.00
C TYR A 94 -7.28 12.97 -7.10
N ALA A 95 -6.49 13.95 -7.59
CA ALA A 95 -5.42 13.70 -8.55
C ALA A 95 -4.31 12.82 -7.95
N ASN A 96 -3.95 13.04 -6.69
CA ASN A 96 -3.02 12.17 -5.97
C ASN A 96 -3.57 10.76 -5.82
N TRP A 97 -4.85 10.60 -5.45
CA TRP A 97 -5.49 9.30 -5.38
C TRP A 97 -5.50 8.58 -6.72
N LEU A 98 -5.92 9.25 -7.78
CA LEU A 98 -5.89 8.71 -9.13
C LEU A 98 -4.48 8.28 -9.54
N GLY A 99 -3.47 9.13 -9.32
CA GLY A 99 -2.09 8.84 -9.66
C GLY A 99 -1.47 7.69 -8.85
N LEU A 100 -1.96 7.43 -7.63
CA LEU A 100 -1.62 6.23 -6.86
C LEU A 100 -2.28 4.99 -7.46
N MET A 101 -3.53 5.08 -7.87
CA MET A 101 -4.30 3.95 -8.40
C MET A 101 -3.88 3.57 -9.82
N ASP A 102 -3.55 4.52 -10.67
CA ASP A 102 -3.00 4.25 -12.00
C ASP A 102 -1.48 4.01 -12.01
N GLY A 103 -0.81 4.30 -10.88
CA GLY A 103 0.62 4.06 -10.66
C GLY A 103 1.54 5.11 -11.28
N THR A 104 1.01 6.26 -11.68
CA THR A 104 1.78 7.33 -12.33
C THR A 104 2.28 8.41 -11.39
N LEU A 105 1.78 8.45 -10.14
CA LEU A 105 2.17 9.47 -9.17
C LEU A 105 3.65 9.38 -8.84
N THR A 106 4.34 10.49 -9.06
CA THR A 106 5.74 10.66 -8.72
C THR A 106 5.98 12.00 -8.03
N THR A 107 7.04 12.09 -7.24
CA THR A 107 7.47 13.36 -6.63
C THR A 107 8.98 13.42 -6.55
N GLU A 108 9.53 14.62 -6.77
CA GLU A 108 10.95 14.88 -6.57
C GLU A 108 11.25 15.09 -5.08
N MET A 109 12.23 14.35 -4.59
CA MET A 109 12.68 14.45 -3.20
C MET A 109 14.17 14.75 -3.14
N LYS A 110 14.55 15.54 -2.14
CA LYS A 110 15.96 15.83 -1.83
C LYS A 110 16.36 15.13 -0.54
N LYS A 111 17.51 14.44 -0.58
CA LYS A 111 18.16 13.88 0.61
C LYS A 111 19.63 14.31 0.61
N GLY A 112 19.96 15.32 1.43
CA GLY A 112 21.23 16.02 1.34
C GLY A 112 21.37 16.73 -0.01
N GLU A 113 22.48 16.47 -0.73
CA GLU A 113 22.72 17.04 -2.07
C GLU A 113 22.12 16.23 -3.22
N LYS A 114 21.56 15.05 -2.92
CA LYS A 114 20.98 14.15 -3.93
C LYS A 114 19.50 14.46 -4.13
N THR A 115 19.09 14.68 -5.37
CA THR A 115 17.69 14.69 -5.80
C THR A 115 17.36 13.36 -6.44
N PHE A 116 16.19 12.80 -6.10
CA PHE A 116 15.69 11.57 -6.69
C PHE A 116 14.18 11.63 -6.84
N THR A 117 13.66 10.96 -7.86
CA THR A 117 12.22 10.82 -8.08
C THR A 117 11.70 9.67 -7.21
N ARG A 118 10.72 9.94 -6.37
CA ARG A 118 10.00 8.93 -5.60
C ARG A 118 8.76 8.50 -6.37
N ALA A 119 8.57 7.20 -6.48
CA ALA A 119 7.42 6.56 -7.10
C ALA A 119 6.97 5.37 -6.24
N LEU A 120 5.83 4.77 -6.59
CA LEU A 120 5.40 3.52 -5.96
C LEU A 120 6.43 2.41 -6.21
N ASN A 121 6.76 1.66 -5.18
CA ASN A 121 7.65 0.51 -5.31
C ASN A 121 7.02 -0.57 -6.21
N GLY A 122 7.86 -1.23 -7.03
CA GLY A 122 7.49 -2.44 -7.75
C GLY A 122 7.39 -3.65 -6.80
N ASP A 123 6.82 -4.73 -7.30
CA ASP A 123 6.86 -6.02 -6.61
C ASP A 123 8.29 -6.54 -6.54
N ARG A 124 8.59 -7.34 -5.53
CA ARG A 124 9.90 -7.94 -5.30
C ARG A 124 9.87 -9.41 -5.69
N HIS A 125 10.87 -9.83 -6.46
CA HIS A 125 10.96 -11.21 -6.97
C HIS A 125 12.14 -11.92 -6.31
N TYR A 126 11.93 -13.15 -5.92
CA TYR A 126 12.92 -14.02 -5.30
C TYR A 126 12.90 -15.37 -5.98
N THR A 127 13.98 -16.10 -5.89
CA THR A 127 14.04 -17.52 -6.21
C THR A 127 13.62 -18.29 -4.96
N ALA A 128 12.55 -19.06 -5.05
CA ALA A 128 12.12 -19.97 -3.97
C ALA A 128 13.03 -21.17 -3.88
N ARG A 129 12.94 -21.94 -2.77
CA ARG A 129 13.78 -23.15 -2.54
C ARG A 129 13.63 -24.23 -3.61
N ASP A 130 12.48 -24.31 -4.27
CA ASP A 130 12.21 -25.25 -5.37
C ASP A 130 12.65 -24.72 -6.74
N GLY A 131 13.30 -23.54 -6.78
CA GLY A 131 13.73 -22.86 -7.99
C GLY A 131 12.64 -22.06 -8.70
N SER A 132 11.41 -22.06 -8.21
CA SER A 132 10.33 -21.24 -8.76
C SER A 132 10.48 -19.76 -8.39
N THR A 133 9.74 -18.89 -9.07
CA THR A 133 9.71 -17.46 -8.72
C THR A 133 8.69 -17.20 -7.61
N LEU A 134 9.15 -16.64 -6.51
CA LEU A 134 8.31 -16.09 -5.44
C LEU A 134 8.22 -14.58 -5.61
N THR A 135 7.00 -14.05 -5.64
CA THR A 135 6.75 -12.61 -5.75
C THR A 135 6.09 -12.07 -4.49
N LEU A 136 6.72 -11.07 -3.88
CA LEU A 136 6.12 -10.30 -2.79
C LEU A 136 5.60 -8.97 -3.32
N HIS A 137 4.43 -8.58 -2.86
CA HIS A 137 3.89 -7.26 -3.13
C HIS A 137 4.81 -6.19 -2.53
N GLY A 138 5.23 -5.22 -3.33
CA GLY A 138 6.20 -4.18 -2.91
C GLY A 138 5.56 -3.04 -2.12
N ARG A 139 4.23 -3.05 -1.95
CA ARG A 139 3.43 -1.98 -1.33
C ARG A 139 2.42 -2.61 -0.37
N SER A 140 2.07 -1.87 0.68
CA SER A 140 0.90 -2.18 1.49
C SER A 140 -0.39 -1.88 0.72
N LEU A 141 -1.49 -2.55 1.05
CA LEU A 141 -2.81 -2.22 0.51
C LEU A 141 -3.19 -0.81 0.94
N MET A 142 -3.55 0.04 -0.02
CA MET A 142 -3.98 1.40 0.27
C MET A 142 -5.49 1.50 0.26
N LEU A 143 -6.05 2.01 1.36
CA LEU A 143 -7.42 2.44 1.51
C LEU A 143 -7.47 3.95 1.32
N VAL A 144 -8.64 4.51 1.01
CA VAL A 144 -8.86 5.96 1.02
C VAL A 144 -9.92 6.31 2.06
N ARG A 145 -9.62 7.28 2.94
CA ARG A 145 -10.60 7.78 3.89
C ARG A 145 -11.35 8.97 3.28
N ASN A 146 -12.66 8.81 3.12
CA ASN A 146 -13.57 9.88 2.75
C ASN A 146 -13.96 10.68 3.99
N VAL A 147 -14.53 11.87 3.82
CA VAL A 147 -15.10 12.61 4.95
C VAL A 147 -16.40 11.96 5.45
N GLY A 148 -16.80 12.28 6.68
CA GLY A 148 -18.07 11.85 7.28
C GLY A 148 -19.31 12.47 6.59
N HIS A 149 -20.47 12.32 7.20
CA HIS A 149 -21.73 12.84 6.62
C HIS A 149 -21.97 14.32 6.88
N LEU A 150 -21.34 14.91 7.89
CA LEU A 150 -21.62 16.26 8.37
C LEU A 150 -21.13 17.36 7.42
N MET A 151 -20.00 17.11 6.73
CA MET A 151 -19.26 18.17 6.01
C MET A 151 -19.88 18.52 4.67
N THR A 152 -19.83 19.81 4.32
CA THR A 152 -20.10 20.33 2.99
C THR A 152 -18.85 20.97 2.40
N ASN A 153 -18.82 21.16 1.09
CA ASN A 153 -17.67 21.76 0.41
C ASN A 153 -18.13 22.65 -0.78
N PRO A 154 -17.55 23.85 -0.93
CA PRO A 154 -17.94 24.79 -1.99
C PRO A 154 -17.45 24.40 -3.39
N SER A 155 -16.71 23.30 -3.54
CA SER A 155 -16.23 22.81 -4.86
C SER A 155 -17.36 22.59 -5.85
N ILE A 156 -18.55 22.19 -5.34
CA ILE A 156 -19.76 22.03 -6.14
C ILE A 156 -20.90 22.71 -5.39
N LEU A 157 -21.57 23.59 -6.09
CA LEU A 157 -22.78 24.26 -5.59
C LEU A 157 -24.03 23.60 -6.17
N LEU A 158 -25.02 23.36 -5.32
CA LEU A 158 -26.33 22.88 -5.70
C LEU A 158 -27.15 24.00 -6.39
N SER A 159 -28.27 23.63 -6.97
CA SER A 159 -29.12 24.60 -7.73
C SER A 159 -29.67 25.76 -6.90
N ASP A 160 -29.76 25.60 -5.59
CA ASP A 160 -30.17 26.63 -4.63
C ASP A 160 -29.02 27.48 -4.09
N GLY A 161 -27.78 27.20 -4.54
CA GLY A 161 -26.53 27.86 -4.11
C GLY A 161 -25.93 27.32 -2.84
N SER A 162 -26.49 26.28 -2.24
CA SER A 162 -25.87 25.57 -1.11
C SER A 162 -24.68 24.70 -1.55
N GLU A 163 -23.78 24.42 -0.62
CA GLU A 163 -22.63 23.57 -0.87
C GLU A 163 -23.04 22.10 -0.97
N CYS A 164 -22.35 21.34 -1.83
CA CYS A 164 -22.54 19.90 -1.95
C CYS A 164 -22.11 19.18 -0.67
N PRO A 165 -22.87 18.16 -0.20
CA PRO A 165 -22.36 17.26 0.84
C PRO A 165 -21.04 16.60 0.40
N GLU A 166 -19.98 16.94 1.12
CA GLU A 166 -18.61 16.55 0.78
C GLU A 166 -18.42 15.04 0.75
N GLY A 167 -19.06 14.31 1.67
CA GLY A 167 -19.00 12.86 1.72
C GLY A 167 -19.60 12.15 0.52
N ILE A 168 -20.57 12.77 -0.19
CA ILE A 168 -21.14 12.26 -1.45
C ILE A 168 -20.16 12.52 -2.59
N MET A 169 -19.60 13.73 -2.65
CA MET A 169 -18.55 14.07 -3.63
C MET A 169 -17.34 13.14 -3.51
N ASP A 170 -16.84 12.93 -2.30
CA ASP A 170 -15.73 12.00 -2.03
C ASP A 170 -16.06 10.59 -2.50
N ALA A 171 -17.29 10.09 -2.22
CA ALA A 171 -17.70 8.75 -2.61
C ALA A 171 -17.59 8.54 -4.13
N PHE A 172 -18.09 9.50 -4.92
CA PHE A 172 -17.96 9.45 -6.38
C PHE A 172 -16.51 9.52 -6.84
N MET A 173 -15.78 10.52 -6.36
CA MET A 173 -14.43 10.80 -6.87
C MET A 173 -13.42 9.74 -6.47
N THR A 174 -13.52 9.18 -5.27
CA THR A 174 -12.58 8.14 -4.82
C THR A 174 -12.85 6.80 -5.48
N VAL A 175 -14.10 6.43 -5.74
CA VAL A 175 -14.42 5.21 -6.50
C VAL A 175 -14.02 5.38 -7.96
N LEU A 176 -14.33 6.52 -8.60
CA LEU A 176 -13.93 6.82 -9.97
C LEU A 176 -12.40 6.78 -10.12
N GLY A 177 -11.67 7.43 -9.21
CA GLY A 177 -10.21 7.46 -9.21
C GLY A 177 -9.56 6.09 -9.00
N ALA A 178 -10.28 5.12 -8.41
CA ALA A 178 -9.77 3.76 -8.19
C ALA A 178 -10.01 2.81 -9.39
N ILE A 179 -10.86 3.18 -10.36
CA ILE A 179 -11.18 2.32 -11.51
C ILE A 179 -9.93 1.81 -12.27
N PRO A 180 -8.89 2.63 -12.53
CA PRO A 180 -7.69 2.16 -13.22
C PRO A 180 -6.99 0.98 -12.54
N ASP A 181 -7.02 0.91 -11.20
CA ASP A 181 -6.38 -0.17 -10.44
C ASP A 181 -7.05 -1.55 -10.69
N ARG A 182 -8.33 -1.60 -11.04
CA ARG A 182 -9.06 -2.86 -11.30
C ARG A 182 -8.41 -3.69 -12.39
N ALA A 183 -7.94 -3.05 -13.46
CA ALA A 183 -7.25 -3.71 -14.55
C ALA A 183 -5.78 -3.98 -14.22
N ARG A 184 -5.14 -3.01 -13.55
CA ARG A 184 -3.71 -3.04 -13.21
C ARG A 184 -3.40 -3.96 -12.02
N LYS A 185 -4.33 -4.08 -11.07
CA LYS A 185 -4.17 -4.81 -9.79
C LYS A 185 -2.89 -4.42 -9.03
N GLY A 186 -2.53 -3.16 -9.12
CA GLY A 186 -1.33 -2.62 -8.51
C GLY A 186 -1.50 -2.29 -7.03
N ASN A 187 -2.72 -1.93 -6.61
CA ASN A 187 -3.10 -1.74 -5.23
C ASN A 187 -3.92 -2.93 -4.72
N SER A 188 -5.10 -3.18 -5.28
CA SER A 188 -5.96 -4.29 -4.90
C SER A 188 -5.77 -5.48 -5.84
N ARG A 189 -5.31 -6.62 -5.32
CA ARG A 189 -5.20 -7.86 -6.09
C ARG A 189 -6.57 -8.46 -6.44
N GLU A 190 -7.56 -8.22 -5.59
CA GLU A 190 -8.95 -8.65 -5.78
C GLU A 190 -9.73 -7.72 -6.71
N GLY A 191 -9.20 -6.51 -6.95
CA GLY A 191 -9.85 -5.48 -7.78
C GLY A 191 -10.97 -4.72 -7.06
N SER A 192 -11.08 -4.86 -5.74
CA SER A 192 -12.00 -4.07 -4.91
C SER A 192 -11.44 -2.68 -4.59
N VAL A 193 -12.32 -1.76 -4.28
CA VAL A 193 -12.00 -0.41 -3.79
C VAL A 193 -12.26 -0.35 -2.30
N TYR A 194 -11.27 0.03 -1.52
CA TYR A 194 -11.36 0.04 -0.05
C TYR A 194 -11.51 1.47 0.45
N ILE A 195 -12.67 1.75 1.05
CA ILE A 195 -13.05 3.07 1.58
C ILE A 195 -13.08 3.00 3.10
N VAL A 196 -12.49 3.99 3.77
CA VAL A 196 -12.70 4.24 5.19
C VAL A 196 -13.73 5.34 5.33
N LYS A 197 -14.83 5.07 6.04
CA LYS A 197 -15.90 6.04 6.32
C LYS A 197 -15.90 6.37 7.81
N PRO A 198 -15.46 7.58 8.19
CA PRO A 198 -15.28 7.98 9.58
C PRO A 198 -16.54 8.59 10.19
N LYS A 199 -16.53 8.77 11.51
CA LYS A 199 -17.53 9.57 12.26
C LYS A 199 -18.95 9.09 12.07
N MET A 200 -19.15 7.77 12.14
CA MET A 200 -20.48 7.14 12.03
C MET A 200 -21.17 7.08 13.39
N HIS A 201 -22.39 7.59 13.48
CA HIS A 201 -23.19 7.65 14.68
C HIS A 201 -24.35 6.64 14.66
N GLY A 202 -23.99 5.36 14.65
CA GLY A 202 -24.94 4.28 14.74
C GLY A 202 -25.31 3.64 13.40
N PRO A 203 -26.19 2.60 13.44
CA PRO A 203 -26.45 1.73 12.29
C PRO A 203 -27.17 2.46 11.14
N GLU A 204 -27.93 3.50 11.41
CA GLU A 204 -28.65 4.24 10.38
C GLU A 204 -27.69 5.01 9.46
N GLU A 205 -26.67 5.64 10.03
CA GLU A 205 -25.65 6.32 9.23
C GLU A 205 -24.76 5.33 8.45
N VAL A 206 -24.50 4.17 9.02
CA VAL A 206 -23.81 3.08 8.33
C VAL A 206 -24.64 2.58 7.15
N SER A 207 -25.96 2.37 7.33
CA SER A 207 -26.86 1.99 6.24
C SER A 207 -26.88 3.04 5.14
N PHE A 208 -26.97 4.31 5.50
CA PHE A 208 -26.91 5.40 4.54
C PHE A 208 -25.59 5.45 3.76
N ALA A 209 -24.46 5.21 4.42
CA ALA A 209 -23.19 5.08 3.72
C ALA A 209 -23.18 3.93 2.71
N CYS A 210 -23.75 2.77 3.06
CA CYS A 210 -23.91 1.65 2.14
C CYS A 210 -24.79 2.02 0.93
N ASP A 211 -25.91 2.71 1.17
CA ASP A 211 -26.81 3.17 0.09
C ASP A 211 -26.11 4.15 -0.86
N ILE A 212 -25.30 5.08 -0.33
CA ILE A 212 -24.51 6.01 -1.15
C ILE A 212 -23.57 5.22 -2.07
N PHE A 213 -22.81 4.27 -1.54
CA PHE A 213 -21.84 3.52 -2.36
C PHE A 213 -22.51 2.57 -3.34
N ALA A 214 -23.64 1.95 -3.00
CA ALA A 214 -24.44 1.18 -3.94
C ALA A 214 -24.91 2.04 -5.13
N GLU A 215 -25.34 3.27 -4.86
CA GLU A 215 -25.76 4.21 -5.91
C GLU A 215 -24.57 4.70 -6.75
N VAL A 216 -23.41 4.94 -6.14
CA VAL A 216 -22.16 5.27 -6.84
C VAL A 216 -21.75 4.13 -7.78
N GLU A 217 -21.79 2.88 -7.32
CA GLU A 217 -21.50 1.70 -8.15
C GLU A 217 -22.46 1.62 -9.35
N ARG A 218 -23.75 1.83 -9.12
CA ARG A 218 -24.78 1.82 -10.16
C ARG A 218 -24.55 2.92 -11.21
N ILE A 219 -24.28 4.15 -10.78
CA ILE A 219 -24.08 5.30 -11.68
C ILE A 219 -22.80 5.15 -12.49
N LEU A 220 -21.70 4.67 -11.87
CA LEU A 220 -20.44 4.43 -12.55
C LEU A 220 -20.44 3.18 -13.41
N GLY A 221 -21.51 2.36 -13.36
CA GLY A 221 -21.63 1.13 -14.14
C GLY A 221 -20.59 0.07 -13.75
N VAL A 222 -20.17 0.04 -12.49
CA VAL A 222 -19.25 -0.96 -11.97
C VAL A 222 -20.03 -2.11 -11.30
N SER A 223 -19.32 -3.18 -10.93
CA SER A 223 -19.94 -4.35 -10.31
C SER A 223 -20.49 -4.00 -8.93
N GLU A 224 -21.62 -4.57 -8.55
CA GLU A 224 -22.12 -4.52 -7.18
C GLU A 224 -21.08 -5.08 -6.19
N ASN A 225 -20.99 -4.47 -5.02
CA ASN A 225 -20.05 -4.81 -3.95
C ASN A 225 -18.56 -4.70 -4.37
N LEU A 226 -18.26 -3.86 -5.35
CA LEU A 226 -16.89 -3.47 -5.68
C LEU A 226 -16.25 -2.72 -4.51
N VAL A 227 -17.03 -1.83 -3.88
CA VAL A 227 -16.60 -1.01 -2.76
C VAL A 227 -16.69 -1.81 -1.46
N GLN A 228 -15.57 -1.87 -0.75
CA GLN A 228 -15.48 -2.46 0.59
C GLN A 228 -15.34 -1.32 1.59
N ILE A 229 -16.32 -1.18 2.48
CA ILE A 229 -16.38 -0.05 3.41
C ILE A 229 -15.89 -0.49 4.79
N GLY A 230 -14.86 0.18 5.30
CA GLY A 230 -14.44 0.10 6.70
C GLY A 230 -15.05 1.26 7.49
N MET A 231 -15.87 0.96 8.49
CA MET A 231 -16.40 1.98 9.39
C MET A 231 -15.34 2.33 10.42
N MET A 232 -15.12 3.64 10.61
CA MET A 232 -14.26 4.15 11.66
C MET A 232 -15.15 4.77 12.73
N ASP A 233 -15.15 4.18 13.91
CA ASP A 233 -15.79 4.69 15.11
C ASP A 233 -14.80 5.57 15.88
N GLU A 234 -15.26 6.69 16.41
CA GLU A 234 -14.44 7.69 17.09
C GLU A 234 -15.00 8.04 18.48
#